data_294e68e72bc5bc8468a6c172cf6f5f1b
#
_entry.id   294e68e72bc5bc8468a6c172cf6f5f1b
#
_cell.length_a   1.000
_cell.length_b   1.000
_cell.length_c   1.000
_cell.angle_alpha   90.00
_cell.angle_beta   90.00
_cell.angle_gamma   90.00
#
_symmetry.space_group_name_H-M   'P 1'
#
loop_
_entity.id
_entity.type
_entity.pdbx_description
1 polymer ?
#
loop_
_entity_poly.entity_id
_entity_poly.type
_entity_poly.pdbx_seq_one_letter_code
_entity_poly.pdbx_strand_id
1 'polypeptide(L)' 'MDFELIIAGAVALLLLLYLVYSMLYPERF' A
#
# COMPACT_ATOMS: atom_id res chain seq x y z
N MET A 1 -17.78 14.40 1.90
CA MET A 1 -16.67 13.50 1.87
C MET A 1 -16.36 13.04 0.50
N ASP A 2 -15.11 13.09 0.14
CA ASP A 2 -14.71 12.68 -1.20
C ASP A 2 -14.44 11.22 -1.23
N PHE A 3 -15.26 10.52 -1.90
CA PHE A 3 -15.06 9.10 -2.07
C PHE A 3 -13.75 8.83 -2.79
N GLU A 4 -13.40 9.73 -3.66
CA GLU A 4 -12.15 9.61 -4.38
C GLU A 4 -10.95 9.67 -3.45
N LEU A 5 -11.03 10.51 -2.46
CA LEU A 5 -9.94 10.66 -1.51
C LEU A 5 -9.77 9.39 -0.68
N ILE A 6 -10.89 8.79 -0.32
CA ILE A 6 -10.84 7.57 0.48
C ILE A 6 -10.20 6.44 -0.31
N ILE A 7 -10.57 6.32 -1.57
CA ILE A 7 -10.00 5.26 -2.41
C ILE A 7 -8.51 5.50 -2.60
N ALA A 8 -8.13 6.74 -2.84
CA ALA A 8 -6.72 7.06 -3.03
C ALA A 8 -5.92 6.72 -1.79
N GLY A 9 -6.49 7.02 -0.62
CA GLY A 9 -5.81 6.72 0.62
C GLY A 9 -5.65 5.23 0.84
N ALA A 10 -6.68 4.47 0.50
CA ALA A 10 -6.63 3.02 0.67
C ALA A 10 -5.56 2.42 -0.23
N VAL A 11 -5.51 2.87 -1.48
CA VAL A 11 -4.52 2.36 -2.41
C VAL A 11 -3.12 2.72 -1.94
N ALA A 12 -2.95 3.94 -1.46
CA ALA A 12 -1.64 4.38 -0.99
C ALA A 12 -1.18 3.52 0.18
N LEU A 13 -2.11 3.20 1.08
CA LEU A 13 -1.78 2.37 2.23
C LEU A 13 -1.37 0.98 1.79
N LEU A 14 -2.09 0.42 0.85
CA LEU A 14 -1.77 -0.91 0.37
C LEU A 14 -0.40 -0.94 -0.27
N LEU A 15 -0.08 0.08 -1.04
CA LEU A 15 1.23 0.15 -1.67
C LEU A 15 2.32 0.31 -0.62
N LEU A 16 2.05 1.11 0.38
CA LEU A 16 3.03 1.32 1.44
C LEU A 16 3.31 0.01 2.17
N LEU A 17 2.26 -0.70 2.51
CA LEU A 17 2.43 -1.98 3.19
C LEU A 17 3.17 -2.97 2.32
N TYR A 18 2.88 -2.94 1.04
CA TYR A 18 3.55 -3.84 0.12
C TYR A 18 5.05 -3.55 0.06
N LEU A 19 5.41 -2.28 0.02
CA LEU A 19 6.82 -1.91 -0.03
C LEU A 19 7.53 -2.29 1.25
N VAL A 20 6.90 -2.02 2.39
CA VAL A 20 7.50 -2.34 3.66
C VAL A 20 7.68 -3.85 3.79
N TYR A 21 6.65 -4.58 3.40
CA TYR A 21 6.71 -6.03 3.48
C TYR A 21 7.82 -6.57 2.58
N SER A 22 7.97 -5.95 1.43
CA SER A 22 8.99 -6.40 0.48
C SER A 22 10.39 -6.16 1.03
N MET A 23 10.54 -5.15 1.85
CA MET A 23 11.84 -4.85 2.43
C MET A 23 12.18 -5.78 3.57
N LEU A 24 11.17 -6.14 4.35
CA LEU A 24 11.40 -7.01 5.48
C LEU A 24 11.50 -8.47 5.06
N TYR A 25 10.65 -8.84 4.13
CA TYR A 25 10.66 -10.23 3.64
C TYR A 25 10.78 -10.23 2.13
N PRO A 26 11.93 -9.95 1.61
CA PRO A 26 12.15 -9.87 0.16
C PRO A 26 12.14 -11.25 -0.47
N GLU A 27 11.12 -11.99 -0.24
CA GLU A 27 11.07 -13.32 -0.72
C GLU A 27 10.30 -13.49 -1.96
N ARG A 28 10.08 -12.48 -2.73
CA ARG A 28 9.32 -12.62 -3.91
C ARG A 28 10.25 -13.17 -4.88
N PHE A 29 10.64 -13.97 -5.05
CA PHE A 29 11.55 -14.44 -6.01
C PHE A 29 11.52 -13.64 -7.30
#